data_a62246677c8d3d99ec60f3f8c18158d8
#
_entry.id   a62246677c8d3d99ec60f3f8c18158d8
#
_cell.length_a   1.000
_cell.length_b   1.000
_cell.length_c   1.000
_cell.angle_alpha   90.00
_cell.angle_beta   90.00
_cell.angle_gamma   90.00
#
_symmetry.space_group_name_H-M   'P 1'
#
loop_
_entity.id
_entity.type
_entity.pdbx_description
1 polymer ?
#
loop_
_entity_poly.entity_id
_entity_poly.type
_entity_poly.pdbx_seq_one_letter_code
_entity_poly.pdbx_strand_id
1 'polypeptide(L)'
;MKRRALTLLLLSAFLAQPLAAQEMTANQAPEEQEMENIPQWLVDFSNLPAEERKLYIARFNLAKNAYHKGEWVECIAQMAACEIILRGNPSIWNLRACCLLEQGYYAEAETELKRVLEVQPNDEVTIMNLANVHMACGRYAESLAIVTRLREDMYLQHKDDSLLYALDYRALLCHIMLGDMVKAKAIAASVSPVADTPLYLYAKAAIALAEGKTSAAAHSLNVVKQIFANNQAYIPYERSLKLSGLLEKVKSTQSAKH
;
A
#
# COMPACT_ATOMS: atom_id res chain seq x y z
N MET A 1 -17.89 -9.92 -40.07
CA MET A 1 -17.84 -10.29 -38.65
C MET A 1 -17.00 -9.24 -37.94
N LYS A 2 -17.61 -8.34 -37.18
CA LYS A 2 -16.93 -7.23 -36.52
C LYS A 2 -16.31 -7.73 -35.21
N ARG A 3 -14.97 -7.84 -35.16
CA ARG A 3 -14.24 -8.10 -33.90
C ARG A 3 -14.36 -6.86 -33.02
N ARG A 4 -15.04 -7.00 -31.88
CA ARG A 4 -15.08 -5.98 -30.81
C ARG A 4 -13.74 -6.04 -30.10
N ALA A 5 -12.98 -4.95 -30.16
CA ALA A 5 -11.81 -4.75 -29.33
C ALA A 5 -12.24 -4.71 -27.86
N LEU A 6 -11.77 -5.68 -27.09
CA LEU A 6 -11.94 -5.74 -25.64
C LEU A 6 -10.90 -4.78 -25.05
N THR A 7 -11.34 -3.60 -24.62
CA THR A 7 -10.47 -2.68 -23.87
C THR A 7 -10.32 -3.28 -22.44
N LEU A 8 -9.19 -3.94 -22.22
CA LEU A 8 -8.80 -4.44 -20.89
C LEU A 8 -8.51 -3.24 -19.97
N LEU A 9 -9.46 -2.89 -19.13
CA LEU A 9 -9.22 -2.06 -17.95
C LEU A 9 -8.48 -2.92 -16.93
N LEU A 10 -7.17 -2.77 -16.89
CA LEU A 10 -6.32 -3.27 -15.81
C LEU A 10 -6.74 -2.61 -14.50
N LEU A 11 -7.56 -3.31 -13.73
CA LEU A 11 -7.93 -2.96 -12.34
C LEU A 11 -6.85 -3.50 -11.39
N SER A 12 -5.60 -3.14 -11.63
CA SER A 12 -4.52 -3.38 -10.69
C SER A 12 -4.04 -2.05 -10.11
N ALA A 13 -3.93 -2.01 -8.81
CA ALA A 13 -3.17 -1.05 -8.03
C ALA A 13 -3.62 0.42 -8.08
N PHE A 14 -4.69 0.80 -7.34
CA PHE A 14 -4.81 2.20 -6.91
C PHE A 14 -5.44 2.31 -5.51
N LEU A 15 -4.63 2.14 -4.49
CA LEU A 15 -4.94 2.59 -3.13
C LEU A 15 -4.13 3.85 -2.75
N ALA A 16 -3.67 4.66 -3.70
CA ALA A 16 -3.06 5.95 -3.37
C ALA A 16 -2.67 6.80 -4.61
N GLN A 17 -3.59 7.14 -5.52
CA GLN A 17 -3.33 8.31 -6.40
C GLN A 17 -4.63 8.97 -6.87
N PRO A 18 -4.71 10.32 -6.96
CA PRO A 18 -5.78 11.01 -7.65
C PRO A 18 -5.67 10.79 -9.17
N LEU A 19 -6.81 10.61 -9.83
CA LEU A 19 -6.92 10.47 -11.28
C LEU A 19 -6.32 11.69 -11.99
N ALA A 20 -5.11 11.54 -12.53
CA ALA A 20 -4.68 12.34 -13.67
C ALA A 20 -4.95 11.50 -14.92
N ALA A 21 -5.80 12.00 -15.81
CA ALA A 21 -6.11 11.37 -17.07
C ALA A 21 -4.85 11.33 -17.95
N GLN A 22 -4.28 10.14 -18.17
CA GLN A 22 -3.33 9.91 -19.24
C GLN A 22 -4.10 9.34 -20.44
N GLU A 23 -4.12 10.10 -21.52
CA GLU A 23 -4.55 9.64 -22.85
C GLU A 23 -3.61 8.51 -23.30
N MET A 24 -4.14 7.30 -23.36
CA MET A 24 -3.44 6.18 -23.97
C MET A 24 -3.53 6.30 -25.50
N THR A 25 -2.41 6.55 -26.14
CA THR A 25 -2.27 6.43 -27.59
C THR A 25 -2.48 4.98 -28.00
N ALA A 26 -3.53 4.75 -28.80
CA ALA A 26 -3.83 3.46 -29.40
C ALA A 26 -2.80 3.19 -30.53
N ASN A 27 -1.75 2.40 -30.24
CA ASN A 27 -1.04 1.66 -31.28
C ASN A 27 0.03 0.72 -30.70
N GLN A 28 -0.39 -0.40 -30.13
CA GLN A 28 0.38 -1.66 -30.12
C GLN A 28 -0.61 -2.79 -29.80
N ALA A 29 -0.80 -3.69 -30.73
CA ALA A 29 -1.49 -4.95 -30.45
C ALA A 29 -0.64 -5.75 -29.45
N PRO A 30 -1.22 -6.33 -28.40
CA PRO A 30 -0.45 -7.16 -27.45
C PRO A 30 0.15 -8.35 -28.20
N GLU A 31 1.45 -8.61 -27.94
CA GLU A 31 2.14 -9.77 -28.49
C GLU A 31 1.44 -11.06 -28.02
N GLU A 32 1.39 -12.08 -28.86
CA GLU A 32 0.67 -13.35 -28.62
C GLU A 32 1.06 -14.06 -27.32
N GLN A 33 2.23 -13.78 -26.75
CA GLN A 33 2.70 -14.31 -25.46
C GLN A 33 1.98 -13.74 -24.23
N GLU A 34 1.35 -12.55 -24.32
CA GLU A 34 0.56 -11.98 -23.21
C GLU A 34 -0.84 -12.60 -23.09
N MET A 35 -1.33 -13.27 -24.13
CA MET A 35 -2.67 -13.89 -24.13
C MET A 35 -2.72 -15.25 -23.43
N GLU A 36 -1.59 -15.93 -23.19
CA GLU A 36 -1.56 -17.26 -22.57
C GLU A 36 -1.78 -17.27 -21.05
N ASN A 37 -1.72 -16.11 -20.37
CA ASN A 37 -1.77 -16.01 -18.90
C ASN A 37 -2.87 -15.09 -18.34
N ILE A 38 -4.02 -14.99 -19.02
CA ILE A 38 -5.13 -14.21 -18.45
C ILE A 38 -5.66 -14.94 -17.22
N PRO A 39 -5.68 -14.30 -16.00
CA PRO A 39 -6.18 -14.92 -14.80
C PRO A 39 -7.63 -15.38 -14.96
N GLN A 40 -7.96 -16.59 -14.49
CA GLN A 40 -9.29 -17.19 -14.67
C GLN A 40 -10.42 -16.27 -14.16
N TRP A 41 -10.24 -15.61 -13.02
CA TRP A 41 -11.24 -14.68 -12.50
C TRP A 41 -11.57 -13.52 -13.46
N LEU A 42 -10.61 -13.09 -14.29
CA LEU A 42 -10.83 -12.03 -15.28
C LEU A 42 -11.61 -12.54 -16.48
N VAL A 43 -11.36 -13.78 -16.89
CA VAL A 43 -12.17 -14.48 -17.91
C VAL A 43 -13.60 -14.64 -17.41
N ASP A 44 -13.76 -15.11 -16.17
CA ASP A 44 -15.08 -15.29 -15.54
C ASP A 44 -15.82 -13.96 -15.42
N PHE A 45 -15.13 -12.88 -15.01
CA PHE A 45 -15.68 -11.53 -14.96
C PHE A 45 -16.15 -11.05 -16.35
N SER A 46 -15.38 -11.31 -17.40
CA SER A 46 -15.76 -10.92 -18.77
C SER A 46 -17.01 -11.65 -19.29
N ASN A 47 -17.25 -12.87 -18.80
CA ASN A 47 -18.37 -13.69 -19.15
C ASN A 47 -19.64 -13.41 -18.32
N LEU A 48 -19.56 -12.65 -17.23
CA LEU A 48 -20.73 -12.26 -16.46
C LEU A 48 -21.75 -11.48 -17.32
N PRO A 49 -23.06 -11.60 -17.06
CA PRO A 49 -24.08 -10.73 -17.62
C PRO A 49 -23.75 -9.25 -17.34
N ALA A 50 -24.12 -8.36 -18.24
CA ALA A 50 -23.76 -6.94 -18.15
C ALA A 50 -24.24 -6.30 -16.83
N GLU A 51 -25.40 -6.67 -16.34
CA GLU A 51 -25.97 -6.16 -15.09
C GLU A 51 -25.20 -6.69 -13.86
N GLU A 52 -24.77 -7.93 -13.86
CA GLU A 52 -23.94 -8.49 -12.78
C GLU A 52 -22.55 -7.84 -12.75
N ARG A 53 -21.93 -7.57 -13.91
CA ARG A 53 -20.68 -6.82 -13.98
C ARG A 53 -20.83 -5.40 -13.40
N LYS A 54 -21.91 -4.70 -13.75
CA LYS A 54 -22.20 -3.36 -13.19
C LYS A 54 -22.38 -3.43 -11.67
N LEU A 55 -23.15 -4.41 -11.18
CA LEU A 55 -23.35 -4.60 -9.76
C LEU A 55 -22.04 -4.90 -9.03
N TYR A 56 -21.21 -5.81 -9.58
CA TYR A 56 -19.90 -6.13 -9.03
C TYR A 56 -19.03 -4.88 -8.89
N ILE A 57 -18.90 -4.09 -9.97
CA ILE A 57 -18.11 -2.86 -9.98
C ILE A 57 -18.65 -1.86 -8.95
N ALA A 58 -19.96 -1.69 -8.85
CA ALA A 58 -20.59 -0.81 -7.88
C ALA A 58 -20.27 -1.24 -6.44
N ARG A 59 -20.40 -2.54 -6.12
CA ARG A 59 -20.06 -3.12 -4.80
C ARG A 59 -18.60 -2.94 -4.47
N PHE A 60 -17.70 -3.21 -5.41
CA PHE A 60 -16.26 -3.05 -5.21
C PHE A 60 -15.87 -1.58 -4.96
N ASN A 61 -16.50 -0.65 -5.66
CA ASN A 61 -16.29 0.78 -5.41
C ASN A 61 -16.82 1.22 -4.04
N LEU A 62 -17.96 0.69 -3.60
CA LEU A 62 -18.47 0.91 -2.24
C LEU A 62 -17.49 0.36 -1.19
N ALA A 63 -16.94 -0.85 -1.40
CA ALA A 63 -15.94 -1.41 -0.50
C ALA A 63 -14.69 -0.50 -0.39
N LYS A 64 -14.15 -0.02 -1.52
CA LYS A 64 -13.01 0.92 -1.51
C LYS A 64 -13.35 2.22 -0.77
N ASN A 65 -14.51 2.79 -1.01
CA ASN A 65 -14.94 4.02 -0.34
C ASN A 65 -15.12 3.81 1.17
N ALA A 66 -15.69 2.70 1.59
CA ALA A 66 -15.82 2.33 3.01
C ALA A 66 -14.43 2.15 3.65
N TYR A 67 -13.48 1.50 2.95
CA TYR A 67 -12.09 1.40 3.41
C TYR A 67 -11.46 2.78 3.66
N HIS A 68 -11.58 3.72 2.72
CA HIS A 68 -11.03 5.07 2.87
C HIS A 68 -11.64 5.86 4.03
N LYS A 69 -12.89 5.56 4.38
CA LYS A 69 -13.58 6.17 5.53
C LYS A 69 -13.30 5.48 6.87
N GLY A 70 -12.63 4.33 6.87
CA GLY A 70 -12.44 3.51 8.06
C GLY A 70 -13.69 2.71 8.48
N GLU A 71 -14.65 2.55 7.57
CA GLU A 71 -15.91 1.81 7.77
C GLU A 71 -15.66 0.31 7.46
N TRP A 72 -14.86 -0.34 8.32
CA TRP A 72 -14.33 -1.70 8.05
C TRP A 72 -15.42 -2.76 7.88
N VAL A 73 -16.48 -2.69 8.68
CA VAL A 73 -17.60 -3.64 8.62
C VAL A 73 -18.31 -3.53 7.27
N GLU A 74 -18.59 -2.32 6.82
CA GLU A 74 -19.21 -2.05 5.51
C GLU A 74 -18.29 -2.50 4.38
N CYS A 75 -17.00 -2.20 4.47
CA CYS A 75 -16.02 -2.64 3.49
C CYS A 75 -16.05 -4.18 3.32
N ILE A 76 -16.00 -4.92 4.43
CA ILE A 76 -16.05 -6.40 4.43
C ILE A 76 -17.39 -6.92 3.87
N ALA A 77 -18.51 -6.29 4.22
CA ALA A 77 -19.82 -6.67 3.71
C ALA A 77 -19.93 -6.48 2.19
N GLN A 78 -19.41 -5.38 1.66
CA GLN A 78 -19.42 -5.15 0.21
C GLN A 78 -18.47 -6.09 -0.54
N MET A 79 -17.33 -6.46 0.05
CA MET A 79 -16.46 -7.50 -0.52
C MET A 79 -17.10 -8.88 -0.54
N ALA A 80 -17.80 -9.26 0.52
CA ALA A 80 -18.58 -10.51 0.55
C ALA A 80 -19.66 -10.52 -0.54
N ALA A 81 -20.34 -9.39 -0.75
CA ALA A 81 -21.31 -9.24 -1.83
C ALA A 81 -20.67 -9.37 -3.23
N CYS A 82 -19.42 -8.89 -3.42
CA CYS A 82 -18.66 -9.14 -4.64
C CYS A 82 -18.37 -10.62 -4.85
N GLU A 83 -17.97 -11.35 -3.81
CA GLU A 83 -17.64 -12.78 -3.89
C GLU A 83 -18.84 -13.68 -4.15
N ILE A 84 -20.08 -13.22 -3.87
CA ILE A 84 -21.31 -13.91 -4.28
C ILE A 84 -21.47 -13.85 -5.80
N ILE A 85 -21.10 -12.73 -6.43
CA ILE A 85 -21.23 -12.53 -7.87
C ILE A 85 -20.06 -13.20 -8.61
N LEU A 86 -18.83 -12.97 -8.12
CA LEU A 86 -17.60 -13.46 -8.73
C LEU A 86 -16.58 -13.80 -7.66
N ARG A 87 -16.13 -15.04 -7.63
CA ARG A 87 -15.07 -15.51 -6.73
C ARG A 87 -13.70 -15.41 -7.39
N GLY A 88 -12.65 -15.43 -6.57
CA GLY A 88 -11.28 -15.61 -7.05
C GLY A 88 -10.56 -14.31 -7.46
N ASN A 89 -11.18 -13.14 -7.31
CA ASN A 89 -10.51 -11.87 -7.59
C ASN A 89 -9.50 -11.53 -6.47
N PRO A 90 -8.18 -11.50 -6.76
CA PRO A 90 -7.14 -11.22 -5.77
C PRO A 90 -7.27 -9.82 -5.14
N SER A 91 -7.84 -8.85 -5.86
CA SER A 91 -8.06 -7.49 -5.33
C SER A 91 -9.03 -7.47 -4.14
N ILE A 92 -10.00 -8.39 -4.10
CA ILE A 92 -10.92 -8.54 -2.96
C ILE A 92 -10.15 -9.05 -1.73
N TRP A 93 -9.28 -10.05 -1.91
CA TRP A 93 -8.48 -10.62 -0.82
C TRP A 93 -7.49 -9.60 -0.28
N ASN A 94 -6.81 -8.83 -1.18
CA ASN A 94 -5.89 -7.77 -0.79
C ASN A 94 -6.61 -6.66 0.00
N LEU A 95 -7.79 -6.20 -0.47
CA LEU A 95 -8.56 -5.19 0.26
C LEU A 95 -9.06 -5.71 1.62
N ARG A 96 -9.47 -6.99 1.71
CA ARG A 96 -9.83 -7.63 2.97
C ARG A 96 -8.64 -7.67 3.93
N ALA A 97 -7.47 -8.06 3.44
CA ALA A 97 -6.24 -8.04 4.23
C ALA A 97 -5.92 -6.64 4.78
N CYS A 98 -6.14 -5.60 3.98
CA CYS A 98 -5.98 -4.22 4.44
C CYS A 98 -6.97 -3.86 5.56
N CYS A 99 -8.24 -4.29 5.47
CA CYS A 99 -9.22 -4.08 6.53
C CYS A 99 -8.83 -4.84 7.81
N LEU A 100 -8.38 -6.09 7.70
CA LEU A 100 -7.93 -6.91 8.81
C LEU A 100 -6.72 -6.31 9.50
N LEU A 101 -5.75 -5.80 8.73
CA LEU A 101 -4.56 -5.12 9.24
C LEU A 101 -4.92 -3.88 10.07
N GLU A 102 -5.86 -3.05 9.58
CA GLU A 102 -6.30 -1.86 10.32
C GLU A 102 -7.04 -2.19 11.63
N GLN A 103 -7.68 -3.36 11.69
CA GLN A 103 -8.37 -3.86 12.87
C GLN A 103 -7.46 -4.64 13.83
N GLY A 104 -6.18 -4.88 13.46
CA GLY A 104 -5.22 -5.62 14.28
C GLY A 104 -5.28 -7.14 14.11
N TYR A 105 -6.05 -7.67 13.16
CA TYR A 105 -6.12 -9.10 12.83
C TYR A 105 -4.97 -9.49 11.89
N TYR A 106 -3.74 -9.44 12.41
CA TYR A 106 -2.52 -9.54 11.60
C TYR A 106 -2.32 -10.92 10.96
N ALA A 107 -2.66 -12.00 11.67
CA ALA A 107 -2.49 -13.36 11.16
C ALA A 107 -3.46 -13.64 9.99
N GLU A 108 -4.70 -13.18 10.11
CA GLU A 108 -5.70 -13.29 9.06
C GLU A 108 -5.34 -12.42 7.86
N ALA A 109 -4.84 -11.20 8.10
CA ALA A 109 -4.34 -10.32 7.05
C ALA A 109 -3.18 -10.96 6.27
N GLU A 110 -2.23 -11.58 6.98
CA GLU A 110 -1.12 -12.31 6.35
C GLU A 110 -1.59 -13.47 5.49
N THR A 111 -2.59 -14.22 5.96
CA THR A 111 -3.19 -15.34 5.24
C THR A 111 -3.82 -14.89 3.93
N GLU A 112 -4.62 -13.82 3.94
CA GLU A 112 -5.24 -13.27 2.73
C GLU A 112 -4.20 -12.74 1.74
N LEU A 113 -3.12 -12.08 2.21
CA LEU A 113 -2.05 -11.60 1.34
C LEU A 113 -1.25 -12.74 0.71
N LYS A 114 -0.94 -13.79 1.46
CA LYS A 114 -0.28 -14.99 0.92
C LYS A 114 -1.14 -15.66 -0.17
N ARG A 115 -2.45 -15.73 0.04
CA ARG A 115 -3.39 -16.22 -0.96
C ARG A 115 -3.35 -15.40 -2.27
N VAL A 116 -3.20 -14.07 -2.18
CA VAL A 116 -2.99 -13.24 -3.38
C VAL A 116 -1.69 -13.62 -4.07
N LEU A 117 -0.59 -13.78 -3.31
CA LEU A 117 0.72 -14.09 -3.87
C LEU A 117 0.82 -15.51 -4.46
N GLU A 118 -0.06 -16.45 -4.09
CA GLU A 118 -0.17 -17.75 -4.75
C GLU A 118 -0.62 -17.65 -6.21
N VAL A 119 -1.44 -16.65 -6.54
CA VAL A 119 -1.98 -16.44 -7.90
C VAL A 119 -1.31 -15.26 -8.62
N GLN A 120 -0.73 -14.33 -7.89
CA GLN A 120 -0.02 -13.16 -8.39
C GLN A 120 1.30 -12.98 -7.61
N PRO A 121 2.34 -13.80 -7.84
CA PRO A 121 3.56 -13.83 -7.02
C PRO A 121 4.34 -12.52 -7.01
N ASN A 122 4.20 -11.71 -8.05
CA ASN A 122 4.93 -10.46 -8.24
C ASN A 122 4.04 -9.21 -8.04
N ASP A 123 2.88 -9.34 -7.39
CA ASP A 123 2.04 -8.18 -7.08
C ASP A 123 2.69 -7.31 -6.01
N GLU A 124 3.30 -6.21 -6.44
CA GLU A 124 4.08 -5.29 -5.61
C GLU A 124 3.27 -4.68 -4.46
N VAL A 125 1.99 -4.39 -4.72
CA VAL A 125 1.09 -3.84 -3.70
C VAL A 125 0.85 -4.85 -2.59
N THR A 126 0.63 -6.11 -2.94
CA THR A 126 0.46 -7.21 -1.97
C THR A 126 1.75 -7.48 -1.20
N ILE A 127 2.91 -7.51 -1.89
CA ILE A 127 4.23 -7.66 -1.26
C ILE A 127 4.47 -6.53 -0.24
N MET A 128 4.15 -5.28 -0.61
CA MET A 128 4.26 -4.13 0.28
C MET A 128 3.28 -4.21 1.47
N ASN A 129 2.06 -4.68 1.26
CA ASN A 129 1.10 -4.90 2.34
C ASN A 129 1.56 -6.02 3.29
N LEU A 130 2.21 -7.06 2.78
CA LEU A 130 2.81 -8.10 3.61
C LEU A 130 3.95 -7.53 4.48
N ALA A 131 4.81 -6.67 3.94
CA ALA A 131 5.80 -5.95 4.73
C ALA A 131 5.16 -5.09 5.85
N ASN A 132 4.02 -4.44 5.57
CA ASN A 132 3.27 -3.70 6.58
C ASN A 132 2.73 -4.61 7.69
N VAL A 133 2.24 -5.81 7.37
CA VAL A 133 1.80 -6.81 8.37
C VAL A 133 2.98 -7.24 9.24
N HIS A 134 4.13 -7.57 8.64
CA HIS A 134 5.34 -7.94 9.40
C HIS A 134 5.76 -6.79 10.34
N MET A 135 5.76 -5.56 9.86
CA MET A 135 6.08 -4.38 10.67
C MET A 135 5.11 -4.20 11.85
N ALA A 136 3.81 -4.35 11.62
CA ALA A 136 2.78 -4.26 12.66
C ALA A 136 2.89 -5.37 13.73
N CYS A 137 3.40 -6.54 13.33
CA CYS A 137 3.71 -7.66 14.24
C CYS A 137 5.04 -7.51 14.99
N GLY A 138 5.80 -6.43 14.77
CA GLY A 138 7.15 -6.28 15.33
C GLY A 138 8.22 -7.12 14.64
N ARG A 139 7.91 -7.79 13.53
CA ARG A 139 8.84 -8.58 12.71
C ARG A 139 9.62 -7.67 11.75
N TYR A 140 10.36 -6.71 12.32
CA TYR A 140 11.00 -5.63 11.56
C TYR A 140 12.10 -6.12 10.61
N ALA A 141 12.83 -7.17 10.97
CA ALA A 141 13.87 -7.75 10.11
C ALA A 141 13.26 -8.39 8.85
N GLU A 142 12.14 -9.09 8.99
CA GLU A 142 11.41 -9.69 7.88
C GLU A 142 10.78 -8.61 6.99
N SER A 143 10.16 -7.60 7.60
CA SER A 143 9.64 -6.43 6.85
C SER A 143 10.74 -5.73 6.06
N LEU A 144 11.91 -5.50 6.69
CA LEU A 144 13.06 -4.86 6.05
C LEU A 144 13.57 -5.67 4.86
N ALA A 145 13.66 -7.00 4.99
CA ALA A 145 14.09 -7.87 3.90
C ALA A 145 13.16 -7.76 2.67
N ILE A 146 11.84 -7.78 2.91
CA ILE A 146 10.83 -7.61 1.85
C ILE A 146 10.97 -6.24 1.17
N VAL A 147 11.04 -5.18 1.98
CA VAL A 147 11.13 -3.79 1.49
C VAL A 147 12.39 -3.56 0.66
N THR A 148 13.53 -4.10 1.13
CA THR A 148 14.81 -3.94 0.43
C THR A 148 14.78 -4.64 -0.92
N ARG A 149 14.30 -5.89 -0.97
CA ARG A 149 14.17 -6.64 -2.21
C ARG A 149 13.24 -5.95 -3.21
N LEU A 150 12.04 -5.56 -2.75
CA LEU A 150 11.08 -4.88 -3.61
C LEU A 150 11.63 -3.56 -4.17
N ARG A 151 12.38 -2.81 -3.33
CA ARG A 151 13.04 -1.57 -3.75
C ARG A 151 14.09 -1.81 -4.84
N GLU A 152 14.91 -2.86 -4.69
CA GLU A 152 15.92 -3.23 -5.68
C GLU A 152 15.28 -3.62 -7.01
N ASP A 153 14.25 -4.47 -6.98
CA ASP A 153 13.51 -4.91 -8.17
C ASP A 153 12.88 -3.72 -8.90
N MET A 154 12.26 -2.79 -8.16
CA MET A 154 11.63 -1.59 -8.74
C MET A 154 12.65 -0.60 -9.30
N TYR A 155 13.78 -0.40 -8.63
CA TYR A 155 14.86 0.48 -9.11
C TYR A 155 15.41 -0.01 -10.45
N LEU A 156 15.63 -1.31 -10.58
CA LEU A 156 16.10 -1.92 -11.83
C LEU A 156 15.09 -1.79 -12.98
N GLN A 157 13.80 -1.69 -12.67
CA GLN A 157 12.74 -1.55 -13.65
C GLN A 157 12.39 -0.08 -13.98
N HIS A 158 13.15 0.89 -13.45
CA HIS A 158 12.91 2.34 -13.61
C HIS A 158 11.46 2.75 -13.26
N LYS A 159 10.90 2.15 -12.20
CA LYS A 159 9.54 2.43 -11.74
C LYS A 159 9.44 3.73 -10.95
N ASP A 160 8.19 4.12 -10.70
CA ASP A 160 7.77 5.37 -10.07
C ASP A 160 8.54 5.66 -8.77
N ASP A 161 9.16 6.84 -8.72
CA ASP A 161 9.90 7.34 -7.56
C ASP A 161 9.04 7.44 -6.30
N SER A 162 7.74 7.68 -6.43
CA SER A 162 6.83 7.82 -5.27
C SER A 162 6.74 6.55 -4.44
N LEU A 163 6.72 5.39 -5.11
CA LEU A 163 6.70 4.10 -4.43
C LEU A 163 8.07 3.78 -3.83
N LEU A 164 9.17 4.10 -4.51
CA LEU A 164 10.52 3.98 -3.98
C LEU A 164 10.68 4.80 -2.68
N TYR A 165 10.17 6.03 -2.64
CA TYR A 165 10.17 6.85 -1.43
C TYR A 165 9.36 6.24 -0.28
N ALA A 166 8.24 5.62 -0.59
CA ALA A 166 7.44 4.91 0.42
C ALA A 166 8.16 3.68 0.98
N LEU A 167 8.94 2.96 0.15
CA LEU A 167 9.79 1.85 0.58
C LEU A 167 10.98 2.33 1.42
N ASP A 168 11.66 3.40 1.03
CA ASP A 168 12.73 4.02 1.80
C ASP A 168 12.26 4.44 3.20
N TYR A 169 11.04 4.97 3.31
CA TYR A 169 10.48 5.31 4.62
C TYR A 169 10.23 4.09 5.50
N ARG A 170 9.71 2.99 4.93
CA ARG A 170 9.52 1.74 5.68
C ARG A 170 10.85 1.14 6.13
N ALA A 171 11.87 1.14 5.28
CA ALA A 171 13.22 0.72 5.63
C ALA A 171 13.79 1.56 6.79
N LEU A 172 13.62 2.88 6.74
CA LEU A 172 14.01 3.80 7.82
C LEU A 172 13.31 3.44 9.14
N LEU A 173 12.00 3.22 9.13
CA LEU A 173 11.24 2.82 10.32
C LEU A 173 11.72 1.48 10.88
N CYS A 174 11.93 0.47 10.01
CA CYS A 174 12.47 -0.82 10.42
C CYS A 174 13.84 -0.68 11.06
N HIS A 175 14.77 0.10 10.49
CA HIS A 175 16.08 0.35 11.09
C HIS A 175 15.99 1.04 12.46
N ILE A 176 15.10 2.00 12.63
CA ILE A 176 14.84 2.63 13.96
C ILE A 176 14.39 1.57 14.97
N MET A 177 13.44 0.72 14.60
CA MET A 177 12.88 -0.28 15.53
C MET A 177 13.87 -1.39 15.85
N LEU A 178 14.79 -1.72 14.94
CA LEU A 178 15.91 -2.64 15.14
C LEU A 178 17.08 -2.01 15.90
N GLY A 179 17.04 -0.69 16.18
CA GLY A 179 18.11 0.03 16.88
C GLY A 179 19.25 0.50 15.99
N ASP A 180 19.18 0.28 14.69
CA ASP A 180 20.19 0.71 13.72
C ASP A 180 19.98 2.17 13.30
N MET A 181 20.25 3.08 14.24
CA MET A 181 20.11 4.53 14.01
C MET A 181 21.07 5.06 12.96
N VAL A 182 22.20 4.39 12.71
CA VAL A 182 23.18 4.82 11.70
C VAL A 182 22.54 4.70 10.31
N LYS A 183 21.99 3.55 9.97
CA LYS A 183 21.31 3.34 8.69
C LYS A 183 20.04 4.19 8.55
N ALA A 184 19.24 4.29 9.62
CA ALA A 184 18.07 5.15 9.62
C ALA A 184 18.41 6.60 9.28
N LYS A 185 19.46 7.16 9.91
CA LYS A 185 19.94 8.52 9.61
C LYS A 185 20.54 8.66 8.21
N ALA A 186 21.21 7.64 7.71
CA ALA A 186 21.73 7.62 6.34
C ALA A 186 20.60 7.72 5.31
N ILE A 187 19.51 6.94 5.48
CA ILE A 187 18.31 7.05 4.63
C ILE A 187 17.68 8.44 4.76
N ALA A 188 17.52 8.97 5.98
CA ALA A 188 16.96 10.31 6.16
C ALA A 188 17.80 11.41 5.50
N ALA A 189 19.13 11.26 5.51
CA ALA A 189 20.06 12.22 4.90
C ALA A 189 20.11 12.15 3.37
N SER A 190 19.74 11.02 2.76
CA SER A 190 19.67 10.87 1.30
C SER A 190 18.44 11.54 0.68
N VAL A 191 17.45 11.92 1.50
CA VAL A 191 16.21 12.53 1.02
C VAL A 191 16.36 14.03 0.85
N SER A 192 16.10 14.53 -0.36
CA SER A 192 16.13 15.96 -0.62
C SER A 192 15.00 16.70 0.09
N PRO A 193 15.30 17.82 0.78
CA PRO A 193 14.24 18.65 1.41
C PRO A 193 13.37 19.40 0.40
N VAL A 194 13.80 19.50 -0.86
CA VAL A 194 13.05 20.15 -1.96
C VAL A 194 12.31 19.15 -2.85
N ALA A 195 12.37 17.84 -2.53
CA ALA A 195 11.59 16.85 -3.23
C ALA A 195 10.08 17.09 -2.96
N ASP A 196 9.26 17.00 -4.00
CA ASP A 196 7.81 17.11 -3.88
C ASP A 196 7.19 15.80 -3.31
N THR A 197 7.68 15.42 -2.13
CA THR A 197 7.28 14.20 -1.42
C THR A 197 7.23 14.43 0.08
N PRO A 198 6.28 13.80 0.79
CA PRO A 198 6.21 13.83 2.25
C PRO A 198 7.41 13.17 2.95
N LEU A 199 8.21 12.37 2.25
CA LEU A 199 9.28 11.55 2.82
C LEU A 199 10.24 12.33 3.71
N TYR A 200 10.73 13.51 3.26
CA TYR A 200 11.69 14.31 4.04
C TYR A 200 11.17 14.65 5.43
N LEU A 201 9.94 15.16 5.52
CA LEU A 201 9.34 15.57 6.80
C LEU A 201 8.98 14.37 7.68
N TYR A 202 8.52 13.26 7.09
CA TYR A 202 8.25 12.03 7.82
C TYR A 202 9.53 11.37 8.33
N ALA A 203 10.59 11.33 7.54
CA ALA A 203 11.90 10.82 7.97
C ALA A 203 12.46 11.65 9.13
N LYS A 204 12.39 12.98 9.02
CA LYS A 204 12.79 13.91 10.09
C LYS A 204 11.96 13.69 11.37
N ALA A 205 10.65 13.51 11.24
CA ALA A 205 9.77 13.23 12.38
C ALA A 205 10.10 11.88 13.03
N ALA A 206 10.32 10.82 12.26
CA ALA A 206 10.65 9.49 12.77
C ALA A 206 11.98 9.48 13.54
N ILE A 207 13.02 10.13 13.00
CA ILE A 207 14.30 10.29 13.70
C ILE A 207 14.13 11.09 14.99
N ALA A 208 13.38 12.20 14.94
CA ALA A 208 13.13 13.02 16.14
C ALA A 208 12.35 12.23 17.21
N LEU A 209 11.36 11.41 16.84
CA LEU A 209 10.65 10.50 17.75
C LEU A 209 11.62 9.49 18.39
N ALA A 210 12.47 8.85 17.61
CA ALA A 210 13.45 7.88 18.08
C ALA A 210 14.46 8.51 19.08
N GLU A 211 14.77 9.80 18.91
CA GLU A 211 15.64 10.58 19.80
C GLU A 211 14.89 11.20 21.00
N GLY A 212 13.58 10.97 21.14
CA GLY A 212 12.76 11.55 22.20
C GLY A 212 12.40 13.03 22.03
N LYS A 213 12.67 13.62 20.86
CA LYS A 213 12.39 15.02 20.52
C LYS A 213 10.96 15.20 20.01
N THR A 214 9.97 14.95 20.86
CA THR A 214 8.56 14.87 20.46
C THR A 214 7.99 16.17 19.90
N SER A 215 8.40 17.33 20.42
CA SER A 215 7.96 18.64 19.89
C SER A 215 8.44 18.88 18.47
N ALA A 216 9.69 18.50 18.15
CA ALA A 216 10.25 18.63 16.80
C ALA A 216 9.56 17.67 15.83
N ALA A 217 9.23 16.45 16.27
CA ALA A 217 8.48 15.50 15.49
C ALA A 217 7.06 16.01 15.19
N ALA A 218 6.34 16.50 16.21
CA ALA A 218 5.00 17.06 16.06
C ALA A 218 4.98 18.24 15.08
N HIS A 219 5.99 19.14 15.16
CA HIS A 219 6.14 20.23 14.21
C HIS A 219 6.27 19.72 12.77
N SER A 220 7.17 18.76 12.51
CA SER A 220 7.36 18.19 11.16
C SER A 220 6.09 17.52 10.63
N LEU A 221 5.36 16.76 11.47
CA LEU A 221 4.09 16.10 11.09
C LEU A 221 2.97 17.12 10.81
N ASN A 222 2.93 18.24 11.51
CA ASN A 222 1.95 19.29 11.23
C ASN A 222 2.27 20.01 9.92
N VAL A 223 3.55 20.33 9.68
CA VAL A 223 3.99 20.98 8.43
C VAL A 223 3.65 20.12 7.20
N VAL A 224 3.94 18.81 7.24
CA VAL A 224 3.66 17.94 6.09
C VAL A 224 2.17 17.85 5.79
N LYS A 225 1.31 17.82 6.82
CA LYS A 225 -0.15 17.81 6.65
C LYS A 225 -0.67 19.11 6.02
N GLN A 226 -0.05 20.24 6.33
CA GLN A 226 -0.41 21.53 5.72
C GLN A 226 0.03 21.60 4.26
N ILE A 227 1.25 21.15 3.93
CA ILE A 227 1.78 21.18 2.56
C ILE A 227 1.00 20.25 1.64
N PHE A 228 0.69 19.03 2.11
CA PHE A 228 0.06 17.98 1.30
C PHE A 228 -1.44 17.79 1.58
N ALA A 229 -2.11 18.81 2.16
CA ALA A 229 -3.52 18.74 2.53
C ALA A 229 -4.44 18.38 1.35
N ASN A 230 -4.18 18.94 0.18
CA ASN A 230 -5.05 18.80 -0.99
C ASN A 230 -4.94 17.46 -1.71
N ASN A 231 -3.75 16.86 -1.73
CA ASN A 231 -3.49 15.60 -2.46
C ASN A 231 -3.37 14.38 -1.55
N GLN A 232 -3.36 14.59 -0.24
CA GLN A 232 -3.27 13.53 0.78
C GLN A 232 -2.07 12.57 0.61
N ALA A 233 -1.03 13.00 -0.09
CA ALA A 233 0.16 12.19 -0.36
C ALA A 233 0.89 11.71 0.91
N TYR A 234 0.61 12.31 2.05
CA TYR A 234 1.16 11.95 3.36
C TYR A 234 0.53 10.67 3.97
N ILE A 235 -0.66 10.25 3.54
CA ILE A 235 -1.41 9.14 4.16
C ILE A 235 -0.60 7.83 4.22
N PRO A 236 0.09 7.37 3.17
CA PRO A 236 0.89 6.15 3.24
C PRO A 236 2.02 6.21 4.28
N TYR A 237 2.60 7.40 4.47
CA TYR A 237 3.66 7.64 5.47
C TYR A 237 3.10 7.63 6.90
N GLU A 238 1.96 8.30 7.12
CA GLU A 238 1.27 8.31 8.41
C GLU A 238 0.88 6.90 8.84
N ARG A 239 0.32 6.13 7.91
CA ARG A 239 -0.03 4.72 8.13
C ARG A 239 1.20 3.89 8.50
N SER A 240 2.30 4.02 7.77
CA SER A 240 3.54 3.30 8.06
C SER A 240 4.11 3.67 9.44
N LEU A 241 4.07 4.95 9.81
CA LEU A 241 4.48 5.41 11.13
C LEU A 241 3.64 4.78 12.25
N LYS A 242 2.32 4.72 12.08
CA LYS A 242 1.40 4.06 13.01
C LYS A 242 1.71 2.57 13.13
N LEU A 243 1.81 1.86 12.01
CA LEU A 243 2.07 0.41 11.98
C LEU A 243 3.45 0.03 12.52
N SER A 244 4.43 0.93 12.49
CA SER A 244 5.76 0.66 13.02
C SER A 244 5.81 0.50 14.55
N GLY A 245 4.79 0.94 15.29
CA GLY A 245 4.79 0.97 16.75
C GLY A 245 5.73 2.00 17.36
N LEU A 246 6.37 2.86 16.56
CA LEU A 246 7.32 3.86 17.07
C LEU A 246 6.65 4.87 18.01
N LEU A 247 5.41 5.25 17.73
CA LEU A 247 4.65 6.18 18.57
C LEU A 247 4.38 5.60 19.97
N GLU A 248 4.03 4.32 20.06
CA GLU A 248 3.79 3.58 21.30
C GLU A 248 5.08 3.40 22.10
N LYS A 249 6.18 3.06 21.43
CA LYS A 249 7.52 2.95 22.03
C LYS A 249 7.95 4.25 22.68
N VAL A 250 7.71 5.39 22.04
CA VAL A 250 8.06 6.71 22.60
C VAL A 250 7.21 7.03 23.83
N LYS A 251 5.90 6.77 23.81
CA LYS A 251 4.99 6.96 24.96
C LYS A 251 5.41 6.12 26.15
N SER A 252 5.69 4.83 25.95
CA SER A 252 6.12 3.93 27.02
C SER A 252 7.43 4.37 27.67
N THR A 253 8.40 4.85 26.88
CA THR A 253 9.68 5.36 27.37
C THR A 253 9.52 6.65 28.20
N GLN A 254 8.55 7.49 27.87
CA GLN A 254 8.25 8.71 28.65
C GLN A 254 7.57 8.39 29.96
N SER A 255 6.61 7.46 29.97
CA SER A 255 5.90 7.02 31.19
C SER A 255 6.82 6.32 32.19
N ALA A 256 7.91 5.68 31.72
CA ALA A 256 8.87 5.02 32.61
C ALA A 256 9.89 5.99 33.27
N LYS A 257 9.89 7.28 32.87
CA LYS A 257 10.77 8.33 33.42
C LYS A 257 10.10 9.21 34.50
N HIS A 258 8.81 8.99 34.74
CA HIS A 258 8.01 9.62 35.77
C HIS A 258 7.57 8.59 36.80
#